data_7c24b01f041073d6adc1b31a654d6dad
#
_entry.id   7c24b01f041073d6adc1b31a654d6dad
#
_cell.length_a   1.000
_cell.length_b   1.000
_cell.length_c   1.000
_cell.angle_alpha   90.00
_cell.angle_beta   90.00
_cell.angle_gamma   90.00
#
_symmetry.space_group_name_H-M   'P 1'
#
loop_
_entity.id
_entity.type
_entity.pdbx_description
1 polymer ?
#
loop_
_entity_poly.entity_id
_entity_poly.type
_entity_poly.pdbx_seq_one_letter_code
_entity_poly.pdbx_strand_id
1 'polypeptide(L)'
;MPVTFDGKLVIAISSRALFNLSDSHRVYLEEGLEAFQDYQVQHEDDLLEPGDAFPLVQKLLAINDLEKGKGRVEVILLSRNSSDTGLRVFNSIAHYGLPITRAAFASGESPHRYVSAFGAHLFLSTDPGDVQQVLEAGYAAATILSGGQCQRPDGILRIAFDGDAVLFSDESEQ
;
A
#
# COMPACT_ATOMS: atom_id res chain seq x y z
N MET A 1 -19.04 17.56 -0.26
CA MET A 1 -18.43 17.80 -1.58
C MET A 1 -17.80 16.50 -2.03
N PRO A 2 -17.88 16.12 -3.31
CA PRO A 2 -17.13 14.99 -3.79
C PRO A 2 -15.64 15.26 -3.58
N VAL A 3 -14.92 14.25 -3.11
CA VAL A 3 -13.46 14.35 -2.93
C VAL A 3 -12.83 14.26 -4.30
N THR A 4 -12.06 15.28 -4.70
CA THR A 4 -11.26 15.24 -5.91
C THR A 4 -9.80 14.98 -5.54
N PHE A 5 -9.10 14.25 -6.38
CA PHE A 5 -7.67 14.00 -6.25
C PHE A 5 -6.84 14.88 -7.20
N ASP A 6 -7.50 15.90 -7.77
CA ASP A 6 -6.88 16.79 -8.77
C ASP A 6 -5.61 17.44 -8.23
N GLY A 7 -4.53 17.31 -8.96
CA GLY A 7 -3.21 17.83 -8.59
C GLY A 7 -2.48 17.08 -7.46
N LYS A 8 -2.96 15.90 -7.06
CA LYS A 8 -2.29 15.03 -6.09
C LYS A 8 -1.63 13.83 -6.76
N LEU A 9 -0.52 13.41 -6.22
CA LEU A 9 0.03 12.09 -6.46
C LEU A 9 -0.73 11.08 -5.60
N VAL A 10 -1.54 10.24 -6.23
CA VAL A 10 -2.33 9.20 -5.56
C VAL A 10 -1.56 7.89 -5.62
N ILE A 11 -1.26 7.32 -4.46
CA ILE A 11 -0.56 6.05 -4.31
C ILE A 11 -1.48 5.06 -3.62
N ALA A 12 -1.74 3.94 -4.26
CA ALA A 12 -2.44 2.82 -3.67
C ALA A 12 -1.44 1.83 -3.07
N ILE A 13 -1.71 1.34 -1.88
CA ILE A 13 -0.82 0.40 -1.19
C ILE A 13 -1.59 -0.76 -0.57
N SER A 14 -1.02 -1.97 -0.65
CA SER A 14 -1.60 -3.12 0.03
C SER A 14 -1.34 -3.09 1.53
N SER A 15 -2.25 -3.65 2.34
CA SER A 15 -2.08 -3.73 3.79
C SER A 15 -0.82 -4.50 4.19
N ARG A 16 -0.44 -5.56 3.46
CA ARG A 16 0.77 -6.35 3.69
C ARG A 16 2.07 -5.62 3.33
N ALA A 17 2.02 -4.65 2.44
CA ALA A 17 3.17 -3.79 2.16
C ALA A 17 3.34 -2.73 3.26
N LEU A 18 2.23 -2.20 3.78
CA LEU A 18 2.23 -1.17 4.82
C LEU A 18 2.58 -1.72 6.20
N PHE A 19 2.04 -2.89 6.56
CA PHE A 19 2.23 -3.52 7.86
C PHE A 19 2.68 -4.99 7.74
N ASN A 20 3.38 -5.47 8.76
CA ASN A 20 3.71 -6.88 8.90
C ASN A 20 2.48 -7.68 9.33
N LEU A 21 1.96 -8.47 8.42
CA LEU A 21 0.82 -9.36 8.61
C LEU A 21 1.23 -10.85 8.58
N SER A 22 2.50 -11.17 8.86
CA SER A 22 3.04 -12.51 8.71
C SER A 22 2.34 -13.54 9.60
N ASP A 23 2.01 -13.18 10.84
CA ASP A 23 1.33 -14.10 11.77
C ASP A 23 -0.10 -14.43 11.30
N SER A 24 -0.87 -13.42 10.92
CA SER A 24 -2.22 -13.65 10.40
C SER A 24 -2.19 -14.39 9.05
N HIS A 25 -1.19 -14.13 8.22
CA HIS A 25 -1.04 -14.86 6.96
C HIS A 25 -0.67 -16.33 7.19
N ARG A 26 0.13 -16.65 8.20
CA ARG A 26 0.43 -18.02 8.61
C ARG A 26 -0.85 -18.75 9.02
N VAL A 27 -1.70 -18.13 9.86
CA VAL A 27 -3.01 -18.69 10.22
C VAL A 27 -3.85 -18.97 8.98
N TYR A 28 -3.87 -18.06 8.00
CA TYR A 28 -4.56 -18.26 6.73
C TYR A 28 -4.06 -19.50 5.97
N LEU A 29 -2.74 -19.70 5.91
CA LEU A 29 -2.13 -20.81 5.18
C LEU A 29 -2.33 -22.16 5.90
N GLU A 30 -2.30 -22.17 7.21
CA GLU A 30 -2.37 -23.38 8.03
C GLU A 30 -3.80 -23.80 8.35
N GLU A 31 -4.70 -22.85 8.59
CA GLU A 31 -6.03 -23.08 9.15
C GLU A 31 -7.17 -22.58 8.23
N GLY A 32 -6.85 -21.80 7.21
CA GLY A 32 -7.81 -21.30 6.21
C GLY A 32 -8.43 -19.95 6.53
N LEU A 33 -9.43 -19.58 5.72
CA LEU A 33 -10.00 -18.23 5.72
C LEU A 33 -10.78 -17.91 7.01
N GLU A 34 -11.58 -18.85 7.51
CA GLU A 34 -12.41 -18.65 8.71
C GLU A 34 -11.53 -18.37 9.94
N ALA A 35 -10.50 -19.21 10.18
CA ALA A 35 -9.55 -19.02 11.25
C ALA A 35 -8.78 -17.69 11.13
N PHE A 36 -8.42 -17.29 9.91
CA PHE A 36 -7.82 -15.98 9.65
C PHE A 36 -8.75 -14.82 10.06
N GLN A 37 -10.04 -14.90 9.72
CA GLN A 37 -11.02 -13.89 10.08
C GLN A 37 -11.17 -13.79 11.58
N ASP A 38 -11.36 -14.92 12.26
CA ASP A 38 -11.45 -14.99 13.72
C ASP A 38 -10.19 -14.44 14.40
N TYR A 39 -9.02 -14.80 13.90
CA TYR A 39 -7.75 -14.28 14.41
C TYR A 39 -7.67 -12.75 14.31
N GLN A 40 -8.06 -12.18 13.18
CA GLN A 40 -8.01 -10.74 12.96
C GLN A 40 -9.00 -9.99 13.87
N VAL A 41 -10.20 -10.54 14.09
CA VAL A 41 -11.21 -9.96 15.01
C VAL A 41 -10.73 -10.04 16.46
N GLN A 42 -10.18 -11.19 16.88
CA GLN A 42 -9.68 -11.37 18.26
C GLN A 42 -8.49 -10.44 18.58
N HIS A 43 -7.72 -10.04 17.55
CA HIS A 43 -6.54 -9.20 17.68
C HIS A 43 -6.75 -7.80 17.10
N GLU A 44 -8.00 -7.32 17.00
CA GLU A 44 -8.30 -6.04 16.35
C GLU A 44 -7.64 -4.84 17.05
N ASP A 45 -7.44 -4.94 18.36
CA ASP A 45 -6.77 -3.91 19.17
C ASP A 45 -5.24 -4.09 19.25
N ASP A 46 -4.72 -5.22 18.78
CA ASP A 46 -3.28 -5.48 18.76
C ASP A 46 -2.66 -4.75 17.57
N LEU A 47 -1.75 -3.85 17.86
CA LEU A 47 -1.08 -3.05 16.83
C LEU A 47 -0.23 -3.91 15.90
N LEU A 48 -0.30 -3.59 14.62
CA LEU A 48 0.54 -4.20 13.60
C LEU A 48 1.92 -3.51 13.59
N GLU A 49 2.96 -4.31 13.43
CA GLU A 49 4.32 -3.81 13.20
C GLU A 49 4.44 -3.16 11.82
N PRO A 50 5.27 -2.11 11.65
CA PRO A 50 5.57 -1.53 10.34
C PRO A 50 6.08 -2.58 9.34
N GLY A 51 5.52 -2.56 8.13
CA GLY A 51 5.96 -3.38 7.01
C GLY A 51 7.07 -2.71 6.18
N ASP A 52 7.51 -3.39 5.11
CA ASP A 52 8.65 -2.96 4.30
C ASP A 52 8.43 -1.60 3.60
N ALA A 53 7.19 -1.28 3.22
CA ALA A 53 6.85 0.01 2.60
C ALA A 53 6.51 1.11 3.61
N PHE A 54 6.41 0.83 4.89
CA PHE A 54 6.02 1.80 5.90
C PHE A 54 6.90 3.06 5.91
N PRO A 55 8.25 2.95 5.90
CA PRO A 55 9.12 4.13 5.86
C PRO A 55 8.95 4.96 4.58
N LEU A 56 8.69 4.31 3.45
CA LEU A 56 8.40 4.99 2.19
C LEU A 56 7.11 5.80 2.29
N VAL A 57 6.05 5.20 2.82
CA VAL A 57 4.74 5.85 2.99
C VAL A 57 4.84 7.04 3.93
N GLN A 58 5.56 6.93 5.05
CA GLN A 58 5.79 8.07 5.95
C GLN A 58 6.46 9.24 5.23
N LYS A 59 7.51 8.97 4.46
CA LYS A 59 8.24 10.00 3.71
C LYS A 59 7.41 10.63 2.60
N LEU A 60 6.58 9.85 1.92
CA LEU A 60 5.65 10.34 0.90
C LEU A 60 4.59 11.25 1.52
N LEU A 61 4.00 10.84 2.64
CA LEU A 61 3.00 11.66 3.35
C LEU A 61 3.60 12.94 3.94
N ALA A 62 4.85 12.91 4.38
CA ALA A 62 5.57 14.09 4.88
C ALA A 62 5.76 15.19 3.81
N ILE A 63 5.64 14.89 2.52
CA ILE A 63 5.62 15.90 1.46
C ILE A 63 4.48 16.89 1.65
N ASN A 64 3.37 16.45 2.24
CA ASN A 64 2.21 17.30 2.50
C ASN A 64 2.51 18.42 3.52
N ASP A 65 3.54 18.26 4.34
CA ASP A 65 3.94 19.25 5.34
C ASP A 65 4.78 20.40 4.75
N LEU A 66 5.35 20.19 3.55
CA LEU A 66 6.20 21.18 2.88
C LEU A 66 5.42 22.41 2.39
N GLU A 67 4.15 22.23 2.02
CA GLU A 67 3.27 23.31 1.61
C GLU A 67 1.99 23.29 2.45
N LYS A 68 1.88 24.17 3.43
CA LYS A 68 0.69 24.27 4.28
C LYS A 68 -0.59 24.46 3.45
N GLY A 69 -1.50 23.50 3.56
CA GLY A 69 -2.83 23.55 2.95
C GLY A 69 -2.96 22.97 1.55
N LYS A 70 -1.90 22.47 0.93
CA LYS A 70 -1.94 21.77 -0.36
C LYS A 70 -1.45 20.34 -0.16
N GLY A 71 -2.35 19.42 0.20
CA GLY A 71 -2.00 18.00 0.20
C GLY A 71 -1.60 17.55 -1.21
N ARG A 72 -0.30 17.26 -1.40
CA ARG A 72 0.28 16.86 -2.69
C ARG A 72 0.23 15.36 -2.90
N VAL A 73 0.19 14.61 -1.83
CA VAL A 73 0.20 13.15 -1.84
C VAL A 73 -1.03 12.63 -1.12
N GLU A 74 -1.67 11.66 -1.73
CA GLU A 74 -2.75 10.87 -1.13
C GLU A 74 -2.33 9.41 -1.14
N VAL A 75 -2.40 8.75 0.02
CA VAL A 75 -2.19 7.31 0.12
C VAL A 75 -3.52 6.63 0.39
N ILE A 76 -3.84 5.61 -0.39
CA ILE A 76 -5.08 4.84 -0.32
C ILE A 76 -4.73 3.38 -0.04
N LEU A 77 -5.40 2.79 0.93
CA LEU A 77 -5.24 1.39 1.24
C LEU A 77 -6.09 0.53 0.31
N LEU A 78 -5.47 -0.38 -0.42
CA LEU A 78 -6.16 -1.42 -1.19
C LEU A 78 -5.81 -2.78 -0.60
N SER A 79 -6.78 -3.48 -0.04
CA SER A 79 -6.53 -4.70 0.74
C SER A 79 -7.42 -5.85 0.29
N ARG A 80 -6.85 -7.07 0.29
CA ARG A 80 -7.62 -8.31 0.15
C ARG A 80 -8.43 -8.66 1.40
N ASN A 81 -8.20 -7.99 2.51
CA ASN A 81 -8.99 -8.18 3.73
C ASN A 81 -10.49 -7.91 3.46
N SER A 82 -11.36 -8.44 4.29
CA SER A 82 -12.74 -8.00 4.42
C SER A 82 -12.83 -6.73 5.29
N SER A 83 -13.98 -6.09 5.34
CA SER A 83 -14.17 -4.85 6.11
C SER A 83 -14.01 -5.05 7.62
N ASP A 84 -14.45 -6.18 8.13
CA ASP A 84 -14.34 -6.59 9.53
C ASP A 84 -12.89 -6.89 9.93
N THR A 85 -12.12 -7.56 9.06
CA THR A 85 -10.70 -7.84 9.31
C THR A 85 -9.80 -6.62 9.04
N GLY A 86 -10.33 -5.59 8.40
CA GLY A 86 -9.63 -4.34 8.13
C GLY A 86 -9.49 -3.40 9.33
N LEU A 87 -10.25 -3.61 10.41
CA LEU A 87 -10.26 -2.71 11.56
C LEU A 87 -8.90 -2.65 12.25
N ARG A 88 -8.22 -3.79 12.44
CA ARG A 88 -6.87 -3.85 12.99
C ARG A 88 -5.87 -2.98 12.21
N VAL A 89 -6.01 -2.96 10.87
CA VAL A 89 -5.16 -2.13 10.00
C VAL A 89 -5.45 -0.65 10.24
N PHE A 90 -6.72 -0.25 10.36
CA PHE A 90 -7.09 1.14 10.64
C PHE A 90 -6.67 1.58 12.05
N ASN A 91 -6.80 0.72 13.06
CA ASN A 91 -6.31 1.00 14.42
C ASN A 91 -4.80 1.27 14.41
N SER A 92 -4.05 0.47 13.65
CA SER A 92 -2.60 0.66 13.47
C SER A 92 -2.28 1.96 12.70
N ILE A 93 -3.02 2.27 11.63
CA ILE A 93 -2.89 3.54 10.88
C ILE A 93 -3.10 4.73 11.82
N ALA A 94 -4.14 4.69 12.66
CA ALA A 94 -4.45 5.74 13.62
C ALA A 94 -3.35 5.86 14.69
N HIS A 95 -2.87 4.74 15.23
CA HIS A 95 -1.78 4.71 16.21
C HIS A 95 -0.50 5.36 15.70
N TYR A 96 -0.10 5.05 14.46
CA TYR A 96 1.10 5.62 13.85
C TYR A 96 0.88 7.03 13.28
N GLY A 97 -0.31 7.60 13.42
CA GLY A 97 -0.63 8.96 12.97
C GLY A 97 -0.54 9.13 11.45
N LEU A 98 -0.76 8.06 10.68
CA LEU A 98 -0.74 8.14 9.21
C LEU A 98 -2.07 8.76 8.73
N PRO A 99 -2.06 9.83 7.92
CA PRO A 99 -3.27 10.46 7.38
C PRO A 99 -3.89 9.65 6.21
N ILE A 100 -4.04 8.34 6.39
CA ILE A 100 -4.67 7.43 5.44
C ILE A 100 -6.12 7.24 5.86
N THR A 101 -7.06 7.83 5.14
CA THR A 101 -8.49 7.84 5.50
C THR A 101 -9.36 7.09 4.51
N ARG A 102 -8.78 6.54 3.45
CA ARG A 102 -9.49 5.84 2.37
C ARG A 102 -8.95 4.45 2.18
N ALA A 103 -9.87 3.51 2.02
CA ALA A 103 -9.53 2.12 1.72
C ALA A 103 -10.59 1.47 0.84
N ALA A 104 -10.19 0.42 0.13
CA ALA A 104 -11.09 -0.58 -0.40
C ALA A 104 -10.66 -1.97 0.09
N PHE A 105 -11.64 -2.74 0.54
CA PHE A 105 -11.47 -4.11 0.99
C PHE A 105 -12.12 -5.04 -0.02
N ALA A 106 -11.36 -6.00 -0.54
CA ALA A 106 -11.75 -6.86 -1.65
C ALA A 106 -12.18 -8.27 -1.22
N SER A 107 -12.23 -8.57 0.08
CA SER A 107 -12.69 -9.85 0.64
C SER A 107 -12.06 -11.08 -0.02
N GLY A 108 -10.73 -11.07 -0.17
CA GLY A 108 -9.94 -12.13 -0.77
C GLY A 108 -9.63 -11.94 -2.27
N GLU A 109 -10.41 -11.13 -2.99
CA GLU A 109 -10.15 -10.84 -4.39
C GLU A 109 -8.99 -9.86 -4.58
N SER A 110 -8.42 -9.84 -5.79
CA SER A 110 -7.42 -8.83 -6.14
C SER A 110 -8.03 -7.43 -6.18
N PRO A 111 -7.39 -6.45 -5.55
CA PRO A 111 -7.91 -5.09 -5.49
C PRO A 111 -7.67 -4.27 -6.78
N HIS A 112 -7.13 -4.85 -7.87
CA HIS A 112 -6.74 -4.14 -9.09
C HIS A 112 -7.84 -3.24 -9.66
N ARG A 113 -9.12 -3.68 -9.59
CA ARG A 113 -10.27 -2.90 -10.08
C ARG A 113 -10.45 -1.55 -9.39
N TYR A 114 -9.97 -1.41 -8.18
CA TYR A 114 -10.10 -0.17 -7.41
C TYR A 114 -8.99 0.84 -7.74
N VAL A 115 -7.90 0.43 -8.38
CA VAL A 115 -6.80 1.32 -8.79
C VAL A 115 -7.33 2.43 -9.70
N SER A 116 -8.12 2.05 -10.72
CA SER A 116 -8.79 2.99 -11.63
C SER A 116 -9.80 3.87 -10.90
N ALA A 117 -10.65 3.27 -10.06
CA ALA A 117 -11.73 3.98 -9.36
C ALA A 117 -11.21 5.10 -8.44
N PHE A 118 -10.03 4.91 -7.86
CA PHE A 118 -9.37 5.94 -7.05
C PHE A 118 -8.43 6.85 -7.85
N GLY A 119 -8.28 6.63 -9.15
CA GLY A 119 -7.32 7.37 -9.97
C GLY A 119 -5.88 7.23 -9.47
N ALA A 120 -5.50 6.05 -8.97
CA ALA A 120 -4.18 5.84 -8.44
C ALA A 120 -3.12 5.90 -9.56
N HIS A 121 -2.05 6.64 -9.30
CA HIS A 121 -0.92 6.80 -10.21
C HIS A 121 0.11 5.69 -10.07
N LEU A 122 0.15 5.04 -8.89
CA LEU A 122 1.07 3.95 -8.59
C LEU A 122 0.42 3.00 -7.60
N PHE A 123 0.51 1.70 -7.85
CA PHE A 123 0.12 0.65 -6.91
C PHE A 123 1.33 -0.07 -6.36
N LEU A 124 1.39 -0.23 -5.04
CA LEU A 124 2.47 -0.92 -4.32
C LEU A 124 1.92 -2.11 -3.54
N SER A 125 2.45 -3.29 -3.79
CA SER A 125 2.04 -4.52 -3.10
C SER A 125 3.22 -5.45 -2.86
N THR A 126 3.12 -6.30 -1.85
CA THR A 126 4.04 -7.44 -1.66
C THR A 126 3.60 -8.67 -2.46
N ASP A 127 2.41 -8.65 -3.07
CA ASP A 127 1.88 -9.73 -3.90
C ASP A 127 2.17 -9.46 -5.38
N PRO A 128 3.07 -10.26 -6.03
CA PRO A 128 3.39 -10.08 -7.44
C PRO A 128 2.20 -10.31 -8.37
N GLY A 129 1.26 -11.17 -7.99
CA GLY A 129 0.06 -11.43 -8.78
C GLY A 129 -0.88 -10.24 -8.85
N ASP A 130 -1.05 -9.50 -7.74
CA ASP A 130 -1.80 -8.24 -7.73
C ASP A 130 -1.12 -7.17 -8.59
N VAL A 131 0.22 -7.08 -8.48
CA VAL A 131 1.01 -6.14 -9.27
C VAL A 131 0.86 -6.43 -10.77
N GLN A 132 0.98 -7.69 -11.17
CA GLN A 132 0.82 -8.10 -12.56
C GLN A 132 -0.56 -7.72 -13.11
N GLN A 133 -1.65 -7.98 -12.37
CA GLN A 133 -3.00 -7.63 -12.81
C GLN A 133 -3.19 -6.12 -12.97
N VAL A 134 -2.57 -5.31 -12.13
CA VAL A 134 -2.61 -3.85 -12.24
C VAL A 134 -1.83 -3.38 -13.48
N LEU A 135 -0.65 -3.96 -13.76
CA LEU A 135 0.14 -3.67 -14.96
C LEU A 135 -0.61 -4.07 -16.24
N GLU A 136 -1.23 -5.26 -16.26
CA GLU A 136 -2.05 -5.72 -17.40
C GLU A 136 -3.28 -4.82 -17.64
N ALA A 137 -3.80 -4.19 -16.58
CA ALA A 137 -4.86 -3.19 -16.68
C ALA A 137 -4.37 -1.81 -17.14
N GLY A 138 -3.06 -1.64 -17.41
CA GLY A 138 -2.47 -0.40 -17.94
C GLY A 138 -2.10 0.64 -16.88
N TYR A 139 -1.97 0.25 -15.62
CA TYR A 139 -1.58 1.14 -14.52
C TYR A 139 -0.19 0.83 -14.00
N ALA A 140 0.53 1.85 -13.55
CA ALA A 140 1.85 1.64 -12.95
C ALA A 140 1.74 0.90 -11.62
N ALA A 141 2.55 -0.13 -11.45
CA ALA A 141 2.60 -0.90 -10.21
C ALA A 141 4.00 -1.44 -9.96
N ALA A 142 4.32 -1.70 -8.68
CA ALA A 142 5.60 -2.29 -8.31
C ALA A 142 5.44 -3.25 -7.11
N THR A 143 6.22 -4.33 -7.14
CA THR A 143 6.32 -5.25 -6.02
C THR A 143 7.31 -4.72 -4.98
N ILE A 144 6.85 -4.63 -3.73
CA ILE A 144 7.72 -4.35 -2.59
C ILE A 144 8.40 -5.66 -2.19
N LEU A 145 9.70 -5.68 -2.31
CA LEU A 145 10.51 -6.82 -1.89
C LEU A 145 10.95 -6.64 -0.43
N SER A 146 10.85 -7.70 0.35
CA SER A 146 11.41 -7.74 1.68
C SER A 146 12.93 -7.64 1.59
N GLY A 147 13.48 -6.53 2.00
CA GLY A 147 14.90 -6.24 1.99
C GLY A 147 15.34 -5.76 3.37
N GLY A 148 16.57 -6.09 3.75
CA GLY A 148 17.12 -5.66 5.02
C GLY A 148 16.92 -4.14 5.24
N GLN A 149 16.50 -3.79 6.42
CA GLN A 149 16.14 -2.43 6.81
C GLN A 149 17.31 -1.46 6.61
N CYS A 150 17.37 -0.80 5.47
CA CYS A 150 18.18 0.40 5.31
C CYS A 150 17.37 1.60 5.82
N GLN A 151 17.09 1.63 7.11
CA GLN A 151 16.46 2.79 7.74
C GLN A 151 17.50 3.89 7.88
N ARG A 152 17.47 4.85 6.96
CA ARG A 152 18.11 6.15 7.19
C ARG A 152 17.09 7.06 7.88
N PRO A 153 17.30 7.48 9.14
CA PRO A 153 16.33 8.26 9.90
C PRO A 153 16.33 9.75 9.51
N ASP A 154 16.74 10.07 8.28
CA ASP A 154 16.99 11.45 7.84
C ASP A 154 15.76 12.17 7.24
N GLY A 155 14.58 11.57 7.23
CA GLY A 155 13.36 12.19 6.68
C GLY A 155 13.41 12.50 5.18
N ILE A 156 14.51 12.22 4.49
CA ILE A 156 14.67 12.52 3.05
C ILE A 156 14.12 11.38 2.22
N LEU A 157 13.20 11.69 1.31
CA LEU A 157 12.74 10.76 0.28
C LEU A 157 13.78 10.70 -0.85
N ARG A 158 14.32 9.50 -1.10
CA ARG A 158 15.20 9.23 -2.23
C ARG A 158 14.58 8.12 -3.08
N ILE A 159 14.38 8.39 -4.36
CA ILE A 159 13.87 7.43 -5.32
C ILE A 159 14.89 7.34 -6.45
N ALA A 160 15.31 6.14 -6.77
CA ALA A 160 16.11 5.85 -7.96
C ALA A 160 15.26 5.07 -8.95
N PHE A 161 15.32 5.44 -10.21
CA PHE A 161 14.67 4.72 -11.29
C PHE A 161 15.75 4.11 -12.18
N ASP A 162 15.51 2.89 -12.65
CA ASP A 162 16.29 2.33 -13.74
C ASP A 162 16.00 3.10 -15.02
N GLY A 163 17.01 3.28 -15.87
CA GLY A 163 16.86 3.99 -17.12
C GLY A 163 16.20 3.13 -18.19
N ASP A 164 16.69 1.90 -18.33
CA ASP A 164 16.31 1.00 -19.41
C ASP A 164 14.98 0.32 -19.08
N ALA A 165 14.07 0.25 -20.05
CA ALA A 165 12.73 -0.32 -19.93
C ALA A 165 11.82 0.26 -18.81
N VAL A 166 12.27 1.27 -18.07
CA VAL A 166 11.49 1.94 -17.04
C VAL A 166 11.21 3.40 -17.39
N LEU A 167 12.25 4.18 -17.72
CA LEU A 167 12.13 5.58 -18.14
C LEU A 167 12.24 5.75 -19.65
N PHE A 168 12.99 4.88 -20.33
CA PHE A 168 13.18 4.90 -21.76
C PHE A 168 12.72 3.59 -22.38
N SER A 169 12.28 3.62 -23.65
CA SER A 169 11.88 2.40 -24.36
C SER A 169 13.11 1.60 -24.79
N ASP A 170 12.94 0.26 -24.92
CA ASP A 170 13.98 -0.67 -25.42
C ASP A 170 14.18 -0.61 -26.94
N GLU A 171 13.67 0.42 -27.63
CA GLU A 171 13.73 0.52 -29.10
C GLU A 171 15.18 0.57 -29.65
N SER A 172 16.16 0.77 -28.77
CA SER A 172 17.60 0.80 -29.17
C SER A 172 18.24 -0.58 -29.21
N GLU A 173 17.60 -1.65 -28.80
CA GLU A 173 18.12 -3.02 -28.78
C GLU A 173 17.60 -3.91 -29.93
N GLN A 174 16.94 -3.33 -30.95
CA GLN A 174 16.49 -4.05 -32.17
C GLN A 174 17.43 -3.89 -33.34
#